data_3be245b3ff1f547dacff341261f0b7ca
#
_entry.id   3be245b3ff1f547dacff341261f0b7ca
#
_cell.length_a   1.000
_cell.length_b   1.000
_cell.length_c   1.000
_cell.angle_alpha   90.00
_cell.angle_beta   90.00
_cell.angle_gamma   90.00
#
_symmetry.space_group_name_H-M   'P 1'
#
loop_
_entity.id
_entity.type
_entity.pdbx_description
1 polymer ?
#
loop_
_entity_poly.entity_id
_entity_poly.type
_entity_poly.pdbx_seq_one_letter_code
_entity_poly.pdbx_strand_id
1 'polypeptide(L)'
;MSAVEKNDQKVFTDDNDMELNPMKEVIEDAVVDTNLQVPGPIPFAAWLIIVTELCERFSFYGASMLFQRYMLTHLLQSKGNATAISRGFSFFSYITTIFGAIVADKWLGKYKTILIFAILYTAGLVLLTVSSIDSLKDSLGLPGFLVSLYCMISWGTGGIKSNVSTFAAEQIPAEDYPHPSKPGVTINHAITVERVFRYFYMAINIGGMLGQAITPAVSEKAWDLAFMIPAIVFVIGIIIFALGRPKYYDRPPKGNVLGQTMRCLVYAFKNRNNRIPGTHWIQGANSANDGSLEWDNKFVNDLERTFHACKVFMVYPVYWALYNNMNDNFVNMAINMTRPAWLKPEQLSFVNSAVIVIFIPILDIIVFPLLRKAGFRLGPINRIIIGFSIVTFCFIYVTVLQHFLYKSPPYYNFTGFNPQGERISIPALITDVINDLSIWTQLPAYILIGISEIFASATGLEFAFRSAAPELKSVVMSLFLATNAFGSLIGMILAIWSNDPNFVYVYAAQAVAMFIMTILFAWKFAHLDNII
;
A
#
# COMPACT_ATOMS: atom_id res chain seq x y z
N MET A 1 -63.99 42.15 16.20
CA MET A 1 -63.39 43.42 15.81
C MET A 1 -62.00 43.35 16.41
N SER A 2 -60.95 43.35 15.72
CA SER A 2 -60.38 43.81 14.50
C SER A 2 -59.10 43.11 14.25
N ALA A 3 -58.94 42.61 13.12
CA ALA A 3 -57.93 42.90 12.09
C ALA A 3 -56.53 42.35 12.39
N VAL A 4 -56.27 41.31 11.64
CA VAL A 4 -55.01 40.65 11.42
C VAL A 4 -54.26 41.39 10.33
N GLU A 5 -53.04 41.78 10.60
CA GLU A 5 -52.07 42.18 9.57
C GLU A 5 -51.14 41.05 9.24
N LYS A 6 -51.18 40.62 7.99
CA LYS A 6 -50.22 39.68 7.38
C LYS A 6 -48.90 40.38 7.11
N ASN A 7 -47.82 39.87 7.62
CA ASN A 7 -46.48 40.21 7.16
C ASN A 7 -45.89 38.99 6.43
N ASP A 8 -45.85 39.09 5.10
CA ASP A 8 -45.14 38.16 4.20
C ASP A 8 -43.64 38.43 4.34
N GLN A 9 -42.93 37.58 5.09
CA GLN A 9 -41.50 37.46 4.95
C GLN A 9 -41.21 36.32 3.97
N LYS A 10 -40.70 36.71 2.80
CA LYS A 10 -40.04 35.79 1.85
C LYS A 10 -38.80 35.20 2.51
N VAL A 11 -38.86 33.92 2.84
CA VAL A 11 -37.70 33.12 3.20
C VAL A 11 -37.00 32.78 1.89
N PHE A 12 -35.85 33.40 1.64
CA PHE A 12 -34.87 32.90 0.69
C PHE A 12 -34.26 31.65 1.30
N THR A 13 -34.67 30.50 0.84
CA THR A 13 -33.94 29.25 1.14
C THR A 13 -32.71 29.20 0.25
N ASP A 14 -31.59 29.29 0.88
CA ASP A 14 -30.28 29.10 0.27
C ASP A 14 -30.15 27.61 -0.10
N ASP A 15 -30.05 27.32 -1.41
CA ASP A 15 -29.95 25.93 -1.94
C ASP A 15 -28.69 25.16 -1.47
N ASN A 16 -27.80 25.81 -0.71
CA ASN A 16 -26.61 25.22 -0.13
C ASN A 16 -26.84 24.41 1.18
N ASP A 17 -27.98 24.62 1.84
CA ASP A 17 -28.26 23.93 3.12
C ASP A 17 -28.83 22.51 2.95
N MET A 18 -29.29 22.15 1.74
CA MET A 18 -29.90 20.85 1.49
C MET A 18 -28.88 19.70 1.30
N GLU A 19 -27.60 20.00 1.01
CA GLU A 19 -26.54 18.97 0.89
C GLU A 19 -25.85 18.62 2.23
N LEU A 20 -26.04 19.40 3.28
CA LEU A 20 -25.34 19.27 4.56
C LEU A 20 -26.11 18.47 5.63
N ASN A 21 -27.41 18.28 5.46
CA ASN A 21 -28.26 17.68 6.50
C ASN A 21 -28.06 16.16 6.70
N PRO A 22 -27.86 15.32 5.67
CA PRO A 22 -27.68 13.88 5.90
C PRO A 22 -26.31 13.51 6.49
N MET A 23 -25.31 14.40 6.39
CA MET A 23 -24.01 14.15 7.06
C MET A 23 -24.01 14.55 8.53
N LYS A 24 -24.80 15.55 8.93
CA LYS A 24 -24.97 15.92 10.34
C LYS A 24 -25.72 14.85 11.13
N GLU A 25 -26.78 14.26 10.58
CA GLU A 25 -27.52 13.17 11.25
C GLU A 25 -26.65 11.94 11.48
N VAL A 26 -25.77 11.56 10.54
CA VAL A 26 -24.84 10.42 10.71
C VAL A 26 -23.75 10.72 11.76
N ILE A 27 -23.44 12.01 11.99
CA ILE A 27 -22.45 12.42 13.01
C ILE A 27 -23.11 12.57 14.40
N GLU A 28 -24.36 13.00 14.48
CA GLU A 28 -25.08 13.11 15.76
C GLU A 28 -25.47 11.73 16.34
N ASP A 29 -25.83 10.76 15.52
CA ASP A 29 -26.05 9.37 15.95
C ASP A 29 -24.76 8.64 16.37
N ALA A 30 -23.58 9.16 16.04
CA ALA A 30 -22.28 8.60 16.46
C ALA A 30 -21.78 9.13 17.83
N VAL A 31 -22.48 10.05 18.45
CA VAL A 31 -22.22 10.48 19.84
C VAL A 31 -23.01 9.59 20.82
N VAL A 32 -22.86 8.28 20.69
CA VAL A 32 -23.19 7.36 21.77
C VAL A 32 -22.06 7.42 22.80
N ASP A 33 -22.43 7.58 24.03
CA ASP A 33 -21.64 7.70 25.26
C ASP A 33 -20.36 6.82 25.23
N THR A 34 -19.24 7.37 24.72
CA THR A 34 -17.98 6.65 24.50
C THR A 34 -17.25 6.30 25.80
N ASN A 35 -17.73 6.78 26.94
CA ASN A 35 -17.09 6.59 28.25
C ASN A 35 -17.32 5.20 28.86
N LEU A 36 -18.27 4.42 28.33
CA LEU A 36 -18.62 3.10 28.84
C LEU A 36 -18.27 1.95 27.87
N GLN A 37 -17.69 2.24 26.72
CA GLN A 37 -17.35 1.24 25.71
C GLN A 37 -15.86 0.88 25.76
N VAL A 38 -15.55 -0.42 25.78
CA VAL A 38 -14.18 -0.93 25.84
C VAL A 38 -13.94 -1.98 24.76
N PRO A 39 -12.67 -2.16 24.30
CA PRO A 39 -12.33 -3.26 23.40
C PRO A 39 -12.41 -4.60 24.13
N GLY A 40 -12.96 -5.61 23.48
CA GLY A 40 -12.98 -6.99 23.96
C GLY A 40 -11.64 -7.73 23.83
N PRO A 41 -11.54 -8.95 24.38
CA PRO A 41 -10.39 -9.82 24.15
C PRO A 41 -10.31 -10.24 22.68
N ILE A 42 -9.09 -10.29 22.14
CA ILE A 42 -8.85 -10.79 20.78
C ILE A 42 -8.94 -12.32 20.81
N PRO A 43 -9.82 -12.95 20.02
CA PRO A 43 -9.94 -14.41 19.96
C PRO A 43 -8.63 -15.06 19.50
N PHE A 44 -8.36 -16.26 19.99
CA PHE A 44 -7.17 -17.02 19.60
C PHE A 44 -7.09 -17.28 18.07
N ALA A 45 -8.25 -17.44 17.43
CA ALA A 45 -8.36 -17.53 15.97
C ALA A 45 -7.73 -16.31 15.25
N ALA A 46 -8.04 -15.10 15.71
CA ALA A 46 -7.45 -13.88 15.14
C ALA A 46 -5.93 -13.82 15.35
N TRP A 47 -5.42 -14.27 16.49
CA TRP A 47 -3.97 -14.35 16.74
C TRP A 47 -3.25 -15.29 15.78
N LEU A 48 -3.83 -16.47 15.47
CA LEU A 48 -3.26 -17.40 14.49
C LEU A 48 -3.14 -16.77 13.10
N ILE A 49 -4.15 -15.96 12.70
CA ILE A 49 -4.13 -15.24 11.43
C ILE A 49 -3.07 -14.14 11.45
N ILE A 50 -2.94 -13.39 12.56
CA ILE A 50 -1.91 -12.34 12.73
C ILE A 50 -0.51 -12.92 12.64
N VAL A 51 -0.24 -14.09 13.27
CA VAL A 51 1.05 -14.76 13.18
C VAL A 51 1.32 -15.27 11.76
N THR A 52 0.30 -15.76 11.06
CA THR A 52 0.42 -16.16 9.65
C THR A 52 0.80 -14.96 8.78
N GLU A 53 0.19 -13.80 9.00
CA GLU A 53 0.54 -12.56 8.30
C GLU A 53 2.00 -12.15 8.59
N LEU A 54 2.45 -12.24 9.84
CA LEU A 54 3.84 -11.95 10.19
C LEU A 54 4.81 -12.83 9.35
N CYS A 55 4.53 -14.13 9.27
CA CYS A 55 5.34 -15.07 8.47
C CYS A 55 5.28 -14.73 6.97
N GLU A 56 4.11 -14.37 6.46
CA GLU A 56 3.93 -13.99 5.07
C GLU A 56 4.68 -12.68 4.76
N ARG A 57 4.57 -11.66 5.61
CA ARG A 57 5.29 -10.38 5.42
C ARG A 57 6.80 -10.56 5.52
N PHE A 58 7.29 -11.38 6.47
CA PHE A 58 8.69 -11.77 6.51
C PHE A 58 9.14 -12.34 5.16
N SER A 59 8.35 -13.24 4.60
CA SER A 59 8.70 -13.94 3.36
C SER A 59 8.63 -13.01 2.15
N PHE A 60 7.61 -12.18 2.07
CA PHE A 60 7.45 -11.21 0.98
C PHE A 60 8.59 -10.19 0.94
N TYR A 61 8.81 -9.49 2.04
CA TYR A 61 9.86 -8.47 2.11
C TYR A 61 11.26 -9.07 2.11
N GLY A 62 11.45 -10.22 2.77
CA GLY A 62 12.72 -10.92 2.78
C GLY A 62 13.15 -11.39 1.39
N ALA A 63 12.23 -11.91 0.58
CA ALA A 63 12.55 -12.31 -0.79
C ALA A 63 12.67 -11.11 -1.73
N SER A 64 11.69 -10.19 -1.71
CA SER A 64 11.63 -9.10 -2.68
C SER A 64 12.78 -8.10 -2.57
N MET A 65 13.31 -7.90 -1.36
CA MET A 65 14.49 -7.04 -1.16
C MET A 65 15.73 -7.53 -1.88
N LEU A 66 15.86 -8.84 -2.06
CA LEU A 66 17.01 -9.43 -2.73
C LEU A 66 16.95 -9.31 -4.26
N PHE A 67 15.76 -9.11 -4.85
CA PHE A 67 15.55 -9.21 -6.30
C PHE A 67 16.46 -8.28 -7.08
N GLN A 68 16.57 -7.02 -6.67
CA GLN A 68 17.37 -6.04 -7.40
C GLN A 68 18.85 -6.46 -7.44
N ARG A 69 19.46 -6.75 -6.28
CA ARG A 69 20.86 -7.13 -6.22
C ARG A 69 21.11 -8.51 -6.86
N TYR A 70 20.21 -9.47 -6.66
CA TYR A 70 20.30 -10.80 -7.28
C TYR A 70 20.32 -10.70 -8.81
N MET A 71 19.43 -9.88 -9.41
CA MET A 71 19.41 -9.66 -10.86
C MET A 71 20.68 -9.00 -11.37
N LEU A 72 21.23 -8.03 -10.64
CA LEU A 72 22.43 -7.30 -11.03
C LEU A 72 23.71 -8.16 -10.93
N THR A 73 23.85 -8.89 -9.80
CA THR A 73 25.12 -9.56 -9.46
C THR A 73 25.17 -11.03 -9.89
N HIS A 74 24.04 -11.74 -9.81
CA HIS A 74 23.96 -13.15 -10.14
C HIS A 74 23.42 -13.40 -11.54
N LEU A 75 22.31 -12.75 -11.93
CA LEU A 75 21.73 -12.89 -13.26
C LEU A 75 22.31 -11.91 -14.30
N LEU A 76 23.22 -11.02 -13.91
CA LEU A 76 23.97 -10.07 -14.77
C LEU A 76 23.05 -9.19 -15.63
N GLN A 77 21.89 -8.78 -15.11
CA GLN A 77 20.97 -7.89 -15.78
C GLN A 77 21.44 -6.43 -15.68
N SER A 78 21.05 -5.60 -16.65
CA SER A 78 21.24 -4.14 -16.54
C SER A 78 20.39 -3.54 -15.42
N LYS A 79 20.78 -2.38 -14.87
CA LYS A 79 20.02 -1.66 -13.84
C LYS A 79 18.59 -1.39 -14.28
N GLY A 80 18.39 -0.95 -15.52
CA GLY A 80 17.07 -0.69 -16.09
C GLY A 80 16.20 -1.96 -16.19
N ASN A 81 16.77 -3.09 -16.68
CA ASN A 81 16.04 -4.35 -16.75
C ASN A 81 15.65 -4.86 -15.35
N ALA A 82 16.58 -4.82 -14.41
CA ALA A 82 16.32 -5.22 -13.03
C ALA A 82 15.21 -4.37 -12.39
N THR A 83 15.25 -3.05 -12.58
CA THR A 83 14.20 -2.14 -12.12
C THR A 83 12.87 -2.43 -12.81
N ALA A 84 12.84 -2.67 -14.13
CA ALA A 84 11.61 -3.01 -14.84
C ALA A 84 10.98 -4.31 -14.34
N ILE A 85 11.79 -5.35 -14.10
CA ILE A 85 11.33 -6.64 -13.57
C ILE A 85 10.78 -6.47 -12.14
N SER A 86 11.48 -5.74 -11.27
CA SER A 86 11.03 -5.48 -9.90
C SER A 86 9.71 -4.70 -9.87
N ARG A 87 9.57 -3.70 -10.75
CA ARG A 87 8.33 -2.92 -10.88
C ARG A 87 7.18 -3.74 -11.47
N GLY A 88 7.47 -4.58 -12.46
CA GLY A 88 6.50 -5.53 -13.01
C GLY A 88 5.98 -6.49 -11.94
N PHE A 89 6.86 -7.04 -11.10
CA PHE A 89 6.47 -7.87 -9.95
C PHE A 89 5.52 -7.11 -9.01
N SER A 90 5.86 -5.87 -8.65
CA SER A 90 5.01 -5.03 -7.81
C SER A 90 3.65 -4.77 -8.48
N PHE A 91 3.63 -4.45 -9.77
CA PHE A 91 2.39 -4.27 -10.52
C PHE A 91 1.48 -5.50 -10.41
N PHE A 92 2.01 -6.69 -10.73
CA PHE A 92 1.22 -7.93 -10.67
C PHE A 92 0.78 -8.25 -9.24
N SER A 93 1.64 -8.06 -8.23
CA SER A 93 1.31 -8.32 -6.82
C SER A 93 0.17 -7.46 -6.28
N TYR A 94 -0.01 -6.25 -6.81
CA TYR A 94 -1.11 -5.38 -6.41
C TYR A 94 -2.37 -5.54 -7.28
N ILE A 95 -2.24 -5.75 -8.58
CA ILE A 95 -3.41 -5.90 -9.45
C ILE A 95 -4.13 -7.24 -9.21
N THR A 96 -3.41 -8.30 -8.87
CA THR A 96 -3.96 -9.62 -8.56
C THR A 96 -4.78 -9.64 -7.25
N THR A 97 -4.62 -8.63 -6.38
CA THR A 97 -5.48 -8.49 -5.18
C THR A 97 -6.95 -8.35 -5.53
N ILE A 98 -7.27 -7.73 -6.67
CA ILE A 98 -8.63 -7.59 -7.18
C ILE A 98 -9.21 -8.98 -7.50
N PHE A 99 -8.43 -9.82 -8.18
CA PHE A 99 -8.85 -11.19 -8.50
C PHE A 99 -8.99 -12.05 -7.24
N GLY A 100 -8.06 -11.92 -6.27
CA GLY A 100 -8.12 -12.60 -4.99
C GLY A 100 -9.40 -12.28 -4.21
N ALA A 101 -9.80 -11.01 -4.18
CA ALA A 101 -11.05 -10.59 -3.55
C ALA A 101 -12.28 -11.20 -4.26
N ILE A 102 -12.33 -11.16 -5.60
CA ILE A 102 -13.43 -11.75 -6.39
C ILE A 102 -13.56 -13.25 -6.14
N VAL A 103 -12.42 -13.97 -6.12
CA VAL A 103 -12.39 -15.43 -5.89
C VAL A 103 -12.95 -15.78 -4.51
N ALA A 104 -12.57 -15.01 -3.49
CA ALA A 104 -13.05 -15.20 -2.13
C ALA A 104 -14.53 -14.89 -1.98
N ASP A 105 -14.98 -13.75 -2.51
CA ASP A 105 -16.34 -13.28 -2.30
C ASP A 105 -17.38 -14.07 -3.11
N LYS A 106 -16.98 -14.58 -4.29
CA LYS A 106 -17.92 -15.24 -5.21
C LYS A 106 -17.94 -16.77 -5.10
N TRP A 107 -16.75 -17.41 -4.87
CA TRP A 107 -16.64 -18.85 -5.08
C TRP A 107 -16.16 -19.63 -3.85
N LEU A 108 -15.02 -19.26 -3.25
CA LEU A 108 -14.31 -20.13 -2.33
C LEU A 108 -14.50 -19.77 -0.85
N GLY A 109 -14.91 -18.54 -0.54
CA GLY A 109 -14.78 -17.98 0.82
C GLY A 109 -13.32 -17.65 1.16
N LYS A 110 -13.12 -16.91 2.24
CA LYS A 110 -11.81 -16.34 2.58
C LYS A 110 -10.79 -17.40 2.98
N TYR A 111 -11.17 -18.36 3.82
CA TYR A 111 -10.26 -19.41 4.29
C TYR A 111 -9.64 -20.22 3.14
N LYS A 112 -10.49 -20.74 2.25
CA LYS A 112 -10.02 -21.57 1.12
C LYS A 112 -9.20 -20.76 0.14
N THR A 113 -9.60 -19.52 -0.14
CA THR A 113 -8.84 -18.62 -1.01
C THR A 113 -7.46 -18.38 -0.46
N ILE A 114 -7.32 -17.97 0.82
CA ILE A 114 -6.03 -17.76 1.46
C ILE A 114 -5.17 -19.02 1.37
N LEU A 115 -5.71 -20.20 1.69
CA LEU A 115 -4.95 -21.46 1.70
C LEU A 115 -4.45 -21.85 0.30
N ILE A 116 -5.31 -21.80 -0.73
CA ILE A 116 -4.95 -22.17 -2.11
C ILE A 116 -3.88 -21.22 -2.65
N PHE A 117 -4.06 -19.91 -2.46
CA PHE A 117 -3.10 -18.93 -2.92
C PHE A 117 -1.79 -18.97 -2.11
N ALA A 118 -1.83 -19.37 -0.83
CA ALA A 118 -0.63 -19.62 -0.04
C ALA A 118 0.17 -20.83 -0.55
N ILE A 119 -0.48 -21.90 -0.97
CA ILE A 119 0.18 -23.06 -1.60
C ILE A 119 0.85 -22.64 -2.91
N LEU A 120 0.15 -21.85 -3.75
CA LEU A 120 0.73 -21.32 -5.00
C LEU A 120 1.95 -20.44 -4.73
N TYR A 121 1.86 -19.57 -3.72
CA TYR A 121 2.96 -18.71 -3.30
C TYR A 121 4.17 -19.54 -2.81
N THR A 122 3.93 -20.56 -2.00
CA THR A 122 4.97 -21.46 -1.53
C THR A 122 5.68 -22.15 -2.70
N ALA A 123 4.92 -22.67 -3.67
CA ALA A 123 5.50 -23.27 -4.88
C ALA A 123 6.37 -22.24 -5.64
N GLY A 124 5.96 -20.97 -5.68
CA GLY A 124 6.77 -19.88 -6.23
C GLY A 124 8.06 -19.63 -5.46
N LEU A 125 8.04 -19.62 -4.13
CA LEU A 125 9.24 -19.45 -3.31
C LEU A 125 10.20 -20.65 -3.46
N VAL A 126 9.67 -21.86 -3.57
CA VAL A 126 10.48 -23.05 -3.84
C VAL A 126 11.13 -22.97 -5.22
N LEU A 127 10.37 -22.59 -6.26
CA LEU A 127 10.92 -22.40 -7.60
C LEU A 127 11.98 -21.30 -7.62
N LEU A 128 11.76 -20.21 -6.89
CA LEU A 128 12.72 -19.13 -6.73
C LEU A 128 14.02 -19.63 -6.09
N THR A 129 13.92 -20.43 -5.04
CA THR A 129 15.07 -21.06 -4.36
C THR A 129 15.83 -21.98 -5.31
N VAL A 130 15.12 -22.86 -6.03
CA VAL A 130 15.75 -23.80 -6.97
C VAL A 130 16.41 -23.07 -8.14
N SER A 131 15.77 -22.04 -8.70
CA SER A 131 16.34 -21.26 -9.81
C SER A 131 17.56 -20.44 -9.41
N SER A 132 17.78 -20.23 -8.11
CA SER A 132 18.94 -19.48 -7.61
C SER A 132 20.15 -20.35 -7.28
N ILE A 133 20.06 -21.67 -7.45
CA ILE A 133 21.19 -22.58 -7.30
C ILE A 133 22.20 -22.35 -8.42
N ASP A 134 23.47 -22.17 -8.09
CA ASP A 134 24.54 -21.84 -9.04
C ASP A 134 24.63 -22.81 -10.24
N SER A 135 24.47 -24.11 -9.99
CA SER A 135 24.51 -25.14 -11.03
C SER A 135 23.36 -25.08 -12.04
N LEU A 136 22.25 -24.44 -11.67
CA LEU A 136 21.06 -24.30 -12.52
C LEU A 136 20.91 -22.90 -13.15
N LYS A 137 21.85 -21.99 -12.88
CA LYS A 137 21.80 -20.59 -13.32
C LYS A 137 21.59 -20.44 -14.81
N ASP A 138 22.35 -21.17 -15.64
CA ASP A 138 22.34 -21.04 -17.09
C ASP A 138 21.07 -21.63 -17.73
N SER A 139 20.46 -22.63 -17.11
CA SER A 139 19.27 -23.31 -17.64
C SER A 139 17.96 -22.76 -17.07
N LEU A 140 17.90 -22.49 -15.78
CA LEU A 140 16.67 -22.13 -15.05
C LEU A 140 16.74 -20.74 -14.42
N GLY A 141 17.91 -20.12 -14.25
CA GLY A 141 18.12 -18.91 -13.50
C GLY A 141 17.10 -17.81 -13.80
N LEU A 142 17.23 -17.13 -14.94
CA LEU A 142 16.29 -16.04 -15.29
C LEU A 142 14.87 -16.54 -15.61
N PRO A 143 14.65 -17.59 -16.42
CA PRO A 143 13.29 -18.10 -16.67
C PRO A 143 12.57 -18.54 -15.40
N GLY A 144 13.22 -19.33 -14.53
CA GLY A 144 12.65 -19.79 -13.26
C GLY A 144 12.34 -18.62 -12.32
N PHE A 145 13.22 -17.63 -12.25
CA PHE A 145 13.01 -16.42 -11.50
C PHE A 145 11.75 -15.67 -11.97
N LEU A 146 11.60 -15.42 -13.28
CA LEU A 146 10.46 -14.70 -13.83
C LEU A 146 9.14 -15.47 -13.65
N VAL A 147 9.11 -16.77 -13.89
CA VAL A 147 7.93 -17.61 -13.65
C VAL A 147 7.53 -17.59 -12.17
N SER A 148 8.52 -17.74 -11.28
CA SER A 148 8.30 -17.64 -9.84
C SER A 148 7.63 -16.32 -9.46
N LEU A 149 8.18 -15.20 -9.92
CA LEU A 149 7.68 -13.87 -9.58
C LEU A 149 6.27 -13.61 -10.15
N TYR A 150 6.11 -13.76 -11.47
CA TYR A 150 4.92 -13.29 -12.17
C TYR A 150 3.76 -14.29 -12.16
N CYS A 151 4.05 -15.59 -12.23
CA CYS A 151 3.00 -16.61 -12.31
C CYS A 151 2.60 -17.21 -10.96
N MET A 152 3.47 -17.12 -9.95
CA MET A 152 3.24 -17.82 -8.68
C MET A 152 3.19 -16.85 -7.49
N ILE A 153 4.27 -16.13 -7.20
CA ILE A 153 4.36 -15.28 -6.00
C ILE A 153 3.39 -14.11 -6.08
N SER A 154 3.32 -13.41 -7.23
CA SER A 154 2.39 -12.27 -7.40
C SER A 154 0.94 -12.69 -7.24
N TRP A 155 0.53 -13.81 -7.83
CA TRP A 155 -0.84 -14.33 -7.69
C TRP A 155 -1.10 -14.81 -6.27
N GLY A 156 -0.15 -15.54 -5.68
CA GLY A 156 -0.24 -16.00 -4.30
C GLY A 156 -0.44 -14.84 -3.31
N THR A 157 0.43 -13.85 -3.40
CA THR A 157 0.35 -12.62 -2.58
C THR A 157 -0.98 -11.88 -2.81
N GLY A 158 -1.45 -11.76 -4.06
CA GLY A 158 -2.70 -11.09 -4.37
C GLY A 158 -3.91 -11.75 -3.72
N GLY A 159 -3.98 -13.09 -3.74
CA GLY A 159 -5.07 -13.84 -3.11
C GLY A 159 -5.07 -13.76 -1.58
N ILE A 160 -3.91 -13.68 -0.96
CA ILE A 160 -3.76 -13.56 0.50
C ILE A 160 -4.06 -12.12 0.95
N LYS A 161 -3.37 -11.15 0.37
CA LYS A 161 -3.36 -9.75 0.81
C LYS A 161 -4.75 -9.09 0.84
N SER A 162 -5.62 -9.44 -0.10
CA SER A 162 -6.98 -8.92 -0.17
C SER A 162 -7.92 -9.48 0.90
N ASN A 163 -7.61 -10.66 1.45
CA ASN A 163 -8.54 -11.45 2.27
C ASN A 163 -8.12 -11.58 3.73
N VAL A 164 -6.81 -11.63 4.03
CA VAL A 164 -6.32 -12.02 5.35
C VAL A 164 -6.68 -11.02 6.45
N SER A 165 -6.59 -9.71 6.20
CA SER A 165 -6.92 -8.68 7.19
C SER A 165 -8.42 -8.67 7.54
N THR A 166 -9.26 -8.79 6.52
CA THR A 166 -10.72 -8.89 6.71
C THR A 166 -11.12 -10.20 7.36
N PHE A 167 -10.42 -11.30 7.06
CA PHE A 167 -10.65 -12.59 7.70
C PHE A 167 -10.28 -12.55 9.19
N ALA A 168 -9.19 -11.86 9.57
CA ALA A 168 -8.83 -11.63 10.97
C ALA A 168 -9.90 -10.81 11.72
N ALA A 169 -10.45 -9.76 11.09
CA ALA A 169 -11.51 -8.95 11.67
C ALA A 169 -12.82 -9.72 11.83
N GLU A 170 -13.14 -10.64 10.93
CA GLU A 170 -14.35 -11.49 11.00
C GLU A 170 -14.34 -12.50 12.13
N GLN A 171 -13.19 -12.73 12.79
CA GLN A 171 -13.13 -13.58 13.98
C GLN A 171 -13.71 -12.91 15.25
N ILE A 172 -13.99 -11.59 15.19
CA ILE A 172 -14.60 -10.84 16.27
C ILE A 172 -16.13 -10.99 16.21
N PRO A 173 -16.82 -11.23 17.36
CA PRO A 173 -18.28 -11.23 17.41
C PRO A 173 -18.86 -9.95 16.81
N ALA A 174 -19.90 -10.09 15.98
CA ALA A 174 -20.46 -8.98 15.21
C ALA A 174 -21.27 -7.99 16.06
N GLU A 175 -21.77 -8.43 17.22
CA GLU A 175 -22.62 -7.65 18.11
C GLU A 175 -21.84 -7.14 19.33
N ASP A 176 -22.23 -5.97 19.81
CA ASP A 176 -21.75 -5.45 21.07
C ASP A 176 -22.36 -6.29 22.21
N TYR A 177 -21.57 -6.58 23.25
CA TYR A 177 -22.05 -7.38 24.39
C TYR A 177 -21.56 -6.83 25.72
N PRO A 178 -22.31 -7.05 26.82
CA PRO A 178 -21.93 -6.56 28.14
C PRO A 178 -20.62 -7.18 28.62
N HIS A 179 -19.80 -6.37 29.29
CA HIS A 179 -18.51 -6.84 29.83
C HIS A 179 -18.75 -7.84 30.95
N PRO A 180 -18.16 -9.07 30.93
CA PRO A 180 -18.48 -10.15 31.86
C PRO A 180 -18.17 -9.82 33.33
N SER A 181 -17.27 -8.88 33.63
CA SER A 181 -16.81 -8.57 35.00
C SER A 181 -17.02 -7.11 35.41
N LYS A 182 -17.57 -6.23 34.53
CA LYS A 182 -17.77 -4.81 34.83
C LYS A 182 -19.20 -4.39 34.49
N PRO A 183 -20.11 -4.27 35.48
CA PRO A 183 -21.48 -3.83 35.23
C PRO A 183 -21.50 -2.43 34.61
N GLY A 184 -22.37 -2.21 33.62
CA GLY A 184 -22.50 -0.92 32.93
C GLY A 184 -21.43 -0.63 31.84
N VAL A 185 -20.50 -1.56 31.61
CA VAL A 185 -19.50 -1.45 30.50
C VAL A 185 -19.89 -2.38 29.37
N THR A 186 -19.88 -1.88 28.16
CA THR A 186 -20.17 -2.65 26.94
C THR A 186 -18.88 -2.90 26.16
N ILE A 187 -18.68 -4.13 25.72
CA ILE A 187 -17.62 -4.49 24.78
C ILE A 187 -18.12 -4.14 23.40
N ASN A 188 -17.44 -3.18 22.76
CA ASN A 188 -17.81 -2.68 21.46
C ASN A 188 -17.05 -3.42 20.34
N HIS A 189 -17.80 -3.92 19.35
CA HIS A 189 -17.27 -4.62 18.18
C HIS A 189 -16.27 -3.76 17.39
N ALA A 190 -16.62 -2.51 17.06
CA ALA A 190 -15.79 -1.64 16.22
C ALA A 190 -14.44 -1.33 16.87
N ILE A 191 -14.42 -1.03 18.18
CA ILE A 191 -13.20 -0.77 18.95
C ILE A 191 -12.32 -2.03 19.02
N THR A 192 -12.96 -3.21 19.13
CA THR A 192 -12.24 -4.50 19.16
C THR A 192 -11.61 -4.81 17.80
N VAL A 193 -12.33 -4.59 16.71
CA VAL A 193 -11.82 -4.75 15.35
C VAL A 193 -10.66 -3.78 15.09
N GLU A 194 -10.76 -2.52 15.51
CA GLU A 194 -9.66 -1.56 15.42
C GLU A 194 -8.41 -2.05 16.16
N ARG A 195 -8.59 -2.65 17.34
CA ARG A 195 -7.49 -3.28 18.10
C ARG A 195 -6.85 -4.44 17.34
N VAL A 196 -7.64 -5.29 16.67
CA VAL A 196 -7.10 -6.37 15.80
C VAL A 196 -6.29 -5.80 14.66
N PHE A 197 -6.77 -4.76 13.97
CA PHE A 197 -6.02 -4.11 12.89
C PHE A 197 -4.71 -3.48 13.37
N ARG A 198 -4.66 -2.94 14.57
CA ARG A 198 -3.39 -2.42 15.16
C ARG A 198 -2.35 -3.53 15.32
N TYR A 199 -2.73 -4.68 15.89
CA TYR A 199 -1.81 -5.82 16.02
C TYR A 199 -1.45 -6.43 14.67
N PHE A 200 -2.39 -6.49 13.75
CA PHE A 200 -2.15 -6.93 12.38
C PHE A 200 -1.12 -6.04 11.66
N TYR A 201 -1.27 -4.73 11.78
CA TYR A 201 -0.31 -3.77 11.22
C TYR A 201 1.07 -3.87 11.89
N MET A 202 1.11 -4.08 13.20
CA MET A 202 2.36 -4.34 13.93
C MET A 202 3.05 -5.61 13.42
N ALA A 203 2.29 -6.68 13.18
CA ALA A 203 2.82 -7.94 12.65
C ALA A 203 3.41 -7.77 11.23
N ILE A 204 2.75 -6.97 10.36
CA ILE A 204 3.27 -6.62 9.04
C ILE A 204 4.66 -5.98 9.15
N ASN A 205 4.80 -4.97 10.01
CA ASN A 205 6.06 -4.22 10.15
C ASN A 205 7.16 -5.05 10.82
N ILE A 206 6.84 -5.84 11.84
CA ILE A 206 7.81 -6.74 12.49
C ILE A 206 8.28 -7.80 11.50
N GLY A 207 7.36 -8.46 10.80
CA GLY A 207 7.70 -9.47 9.80
C GLY A 207 8.56 -8.90 8.69
N GLY A 208 8.16 -7.74 8.12
CA GLY A 208 8.92 -7.05 7.10
C GLY A 208 10.33 -6.65 7.55
N MET A 209 10.45 -6.04 8.73
CA MET A 209 11.73 -5.62 9.30
C MET A 209 12.68 -6.82 9.50
N LEU A 210 12.19 -7.92 10.05
CA LEU A 210 12.99 -9.13 10.25
C LEU A 210 13.43 -9.75 8.92
N GLY A 211 12.53 -9.83 7.93
CA GLY A 211 12.86 -10.33 6.58
C GLY A 211 13.94 -9.49 5.92
N GLN A 212 13.78 -8.16 5.92
CA GLN A 212 14.73 -7.20 5.34
C GLN A 212 16.11 -7.20 6.04
N ALA A 213 16.15 -7.52 7.32
CA ALA A 213 17.42 -7.59 8.05
C ALA A 213 18.16 -8.92 7.84
N ILE A 214 17.44 -10.06 7.85
CA ILE A 214 18.03 -11.41 7.91
C ILE A 214 18.44 -11.90 6.52
N THR A 215 17.54 -11.82 5.53
CA THR A 215 17.79 -12.47 4.23
C THR A 215 18.95 -11.86 3.45
N PRO A 216 19.20 -10.53 3.45
CA PRO A 216 20.38 -9.97 2.79
C PRO A 216 21.69 -10.37 3.45
N ALA A 217 21.71 -10.58 4.77
CA ALA A 217 22.90 -11.03 5.46
C ALA A 217 23.30 -12.49 5.07
N VAL A 218 22.30 -13.32 4.76
CA VAL A 218 22.51 -14.72 4.34
C VAL A 218 22.90 -14.82 2.87
N SER A 219 22.42 -13.92 2.02
CA SER A 219 22.67 -13.94 0.56
C SER A 219 24.15 -13.84 0.16
N GLU A 220 25.02 -13.46 1.08
CA GLU A 220 26.48 -13.50 0.86
C GLU A 220 27.07 -14.91 0.88
N LYS A 221 26.44 -15.82 1.60
CA LYS A 221 26.90 -17.21 1.64
C LYS A 221 26.43 -17.97 0.40
N ALA A 222 25.15 -17.82 0.09
CA ALA A 222 24.54 -18.42 -1.08
C ALA A 222 23.16 -17.79 -1.35
N TRP A 223 22.80 -17.57 -2.61
CA TRP A 223 21.51 -17.02 -3.01
C TRP A 223 20.34 -17.98 -2.73
N ASP A 224 20.55 -19.26 -2.96
CA ASP A 224 19.56 -20.30 -2.68
C ASP A 224 19.21 -20.37 -1.19
N LEU A 225 20.19 -20.28 -0.29
CA LEU A 225 19.93 -20.20 1.15
C LEU A 225 19.13 -18.95 1.53
N ALA A 226 19.44 -17.82 0.91
CA ALA A 226 18.74 -16.57 1.20
C ALA A 226 17.26 -16.61 0.78
N PHE A 227 16.93 -17.27 -0.34
CA PHE A 227 15.55 -17.45 -0.78
C PHE A 227 14.85 -18.64 -0.09
N MET A 228 15.59 -19.61 0.42
CA MET A 228 15.06 -20.75 1.16
C MET A 228 14.46 -20.31 2.52
N ILE A 229 15.09 -19.36 3.23
CA ILE A 229 14.60 -18.89 4.53
C ILE A 229 13.16 -18.33 4.43
N PRO A 230 12.82 -17.38 3.53
CA PRO A 230 11.45 -16.96 3.29
C PRO A 230 10.50 -18.14 3.00
N ALA A 231 10.92 -19.11 2.21
CA ALA A 231 10.10 -20.28 1.89
C ALA A 231 9.77 -21.10 3.14
N ILE A 232 10.77 -21.38 3.99
CA ILE A 232 10.57 -22.13 5.24
C ILE A 232 9.65 -21.38 6.20
N VAL A 233 9.89 -20.07 6.42
CA VAL A 233 9.07 -19.26 7.33
C VAL A 233 7.63 -19.20 6.85
N PHE A 234 7.41 -19.11 5.54
CA PHE A 234 6.07 -19.08 4.99
C PHE A 234 5.35 -20.43 5.14
N VAL A 235 6.05 -21.56 4.93
CA VAL A 235 5.50 -22.90 5.19
C VAL A 235 5.05 -23.04 6.65
N ILE A 236 5.86 -22.55 7.61
CA ILE A 236 5.48 -22.54 9.02
C ILE A 236 4.19 -21.72 9.22
N GLY A 237 4.10 -20.53 8.60
CA GLY A 237 2.89 -19.71 8.65
C GLY A 237 1.65 -20.43 8.10
N ILE A 238 1.78 -21.15 6.96
CA ILE A 238 0.69 -21.93 6.37
C ILE A 238 0.25 -23.08 7.28
N ILE A 239 1.19 -23.78 7.91
CA ILE A 239 0.89 -24.85 8.87
C ILE A 239 0.08 -24.28 10.05
N ILE A 240 0.52 -23.15 10.61
CA ILE A 240 -0.21 -22.47 11.70
C ILE A 240 -1.63 -22.10 11.25
N PHE A 241 -1.77 -21.54 10.05
CA PHE A 241 -3.06 -21.17 9.47
C PHE A 241 -3.97 -22.40 9.28
N ALA A 242 -3.45 -23.49 8.72
CA ALA A 242 -4.21 -24.71 8.46
C ALA A 242 -4.66 -25.39 9.77
N LEU A 243 -3.77 -25.47 10.78
CA LEU A 243 -4.10 -25.99 12.11
C LEU A 243 -5.15 -25.17 12.85
N GLY A 244 -5.26 -23.87 12.53
CA GLY A 244 -6.30 -23.00 13.06
C GLY A 244 -7.71 -23.27 12.54
N ARG A 245 -7.89 -24.05 11.46
CA ARG A 245 -9.18 -24.29 10.78
C ARG A 245 -10.35 -24.58 11.73
N PRO A 246 -10.26 -25.45 12.74
CA PRO A 246 -11.37 -25.75 13.63
C PRO A 246 -11.86 -24.57 14.49
N LYS A 247 -11.03 -23.54 14.62
CA LYS A 247 -11.30 -22.36 15.46
C LYS A 247 -11.78 -21.15 14.66
N TYR A 248 -11.67 -21.20 13.33
CA TYR A 248 -12.06 -20.07 12.48
C TYR A 248 -13.55 -20.03 12.25
N TYR A 249 -14.09 -18.83 12.40
CA TYR A 249 -15.40 -18.50 11.88
C TYR A 249 -15.26 -18.12 10.41
N ASP A 250 -15.78 -18.97 9.53
CA ASP A 250 -15.67 -18.82 8.08
C ASP A 250 -17.04 -18.48 7.50
N ARG A 251 -17.21 -17.23 7.09
CA ARG A 251 -18.45 -16.76 6.49
C ARG A 251 -18.60 -17.30 5.08
N PRO A 252 -19.81 -17.79 4.70
CA PRO A 252 -20.05 -18.18 3.32
C PRO A 252 -19.91 -16.96 2.38
N PRO A 253 -19.56 -17.19 1.11
CA PRO A 253 -19.50 -16.13 0.11
C PRO A 253 -20.83 -15.36 0.04
N LYS A 254 -20.77 -14.02 0.17
CA LYS A 254 -21.96 -13.15 0.22
C LYS A 254 -22.39 -12.61 -1.13
N GLY A 255 -21.65 -12.93 -2.19
CA GLY A 255 -21.83 -12.35 -3.52
C GLY A 255 -20.70 -11.40 -3.90
N ASN A 256 -20.57 -11.18 -5.19
CA ASN A 256 -19.47 -10.41 -5.79
C ASN A 256 -19.81 -8.92 -5.85
N VAL A 257 -19.69 -8.18 -4.76
CA VAL A 257 -19.94 -6.73 -4.71
C VAL A 257 -19.02 -5.99 -5.68
N LEU A 258 -17.76 -6.38 -5.82
CA LEU A 258 -16.82 -5.77 -6.77
C LEU A 258 -17.27 -6.00 -8.23
N GLY A 259 -17.72 -7.22 -8.55
CA GLY A 259 -18.27 -7.53 -9.87
C GLY A 259 -19.60 -6.82 -10.14
N GLN A 260 -20.47 -6.72 -9.14
CA GLN A 260 -21.71 -5.95 -9.22
C GLN A 260 -21.41 -4.47 -9.47
N THR A 261 -20.47 -3.89 -8.73
CA THR A 261 -20.00 -2.52 -8.92
C THR A 261 -19.49 -2.31 -10.34
N MET A 262 -18.66 -3.23 -10.86
CA MET A 262 -18.11 -3.11 -12.20
C MET A 262 -19.21 -3.20 -13.28
N ARG A 263 -20.17 -4.13 -13.13
CA ARG A 263 -21.33 -4.22 -14.04
C ARG A 263 -22.19 -2.95 -13.96
N CYS A 264 -22.43 -2.43 -12.77
CA CYS A 264 -23.15 -1.19 -12.57
C CYS A 264 -22.45 0.00 -13.26
N LEU A 265 -21.13 0.14 -13.10
CA LEU A 265 -20.34 1.21 -13.76
C LEU A 265 -20.37 1.08 -15.29
N VAL A 266 -20.22 -0.14 -15.82
CA VAL A 266 -20.29 -0.38 -17.27
C VAL A 266 -21.69 -0.06 -17.82
N TYR A 267 -22.73 -0.45 -17.09
CA TYR A 267 -24.12 -0.14 -17.45
C TYR A 267 -24.39 1.37 -17.41
N ALA A 268 -23.95 2.05 -16.33
CA ALA A 268 -24.06 3.49 -16.19
C ALA A 268 -23.35 4.24 -17.33
N PHE A 269 -22.14 3.77 -17.70
CA PHE A 269 -21.39 4.38 -18.80
C PHE A 269 -22.09 4.21 -20.15
N LYS A 270 -22.66 3.03 -20.42
CA LYS A 270 -23.45 2.78 -21.64
C LYS A 270 -24.72 3.65 -21.70
N ASN A 271 -25.38 3.83 -20.55
CA ASN A 271 -26.64 4.57 -20.43
C ASN A 271 -26.46 6.01 -19.95
N ARG A 272 -25.25 6.57 -20.02
CA ARG A 272 -24.95 7.93 -19.51
C ARG A 272 -25.80 9.05 -20.13
N ASN A 273 -26.36 8.83 -21.32
CA ASN A 273 -27.23 9.79 -22.00
C ASN A 273 -28.68 9.75 -21.50
N ASN A 274 -29.10 8.66 -20.83
CA ASN A 274 -30.45 8.47 -20.30
C ASN A 274 -30.62 8.99 -18.87
N ARG A 275 -29.56 9.58 -18.28
CA ARG A 275 -29.60 10.17 -16.94
C ARG A 275 -30.43 11.44 -16.89
N ILE A 276 -30.90 11.81 -15.71
CA ILE A 276 -31.53 13.11 -15.46
C ILE A 276 -30.48 14.20 -15.78
N PRO A 277 -30.83 15.22 -16.60
CA PRO A 277 -29.93 16.32 -16.90
C PRO A 277 -29.39 16.97 -15.61
N GLY A 278 -28.07 17.22 -15.55
CA GLY A 278 -27.42 17.78 -14.37
C GLY A 278 -26.89 16.78 -13.36
N THR A 279 -27.25 15.48 -13.45
CA THR A 279 -26.75 14.46 -12.53
C THR A 279 -25.43 13.83 -13.03
N HIS A 280 -24.70 13.17 -12.12
CA HIS A 280 -23.46 12.47 -12.47
C HIS A 280 -23.74 11.30 -13.42
N TRP A 281 -22.75 10.92 -14.25
CA TRP A 281 -22.92 9.84 -15.24
C TRP A 281 -23.26 8.47 -14.62
N ILE A 282 -22.89 8.22 -13.36
CA ILE A 282 -23.21 6.99 -12.61
C ILE A 282 -24.73 6.84 -12.44
N GLN A 283 -25.47 7.95 -12.37
CA GLN A 283 -26.93 7.95 -12.29
C GLN A 283 -27.61 7.37 -13.55
N GLY A 284 -26.86 7.17 -14.63
CA GLY A 284 -27.33 6.37 -15.78
C GLY A 284 -27.61 4.90 -15.45
N ALA A 285 -27.20 4.42 -14.28
CA ALA A 285 -27.56 3.09 -13.77
C ALA A 285 -28.83 3.10 -12.89
N ASN A 286 -29.41 4.25 -12.60
CA ASN A 286 -30.70 4.32 -11.90
C ASN A 286 -31.80 3.72 -12.80
N SER A 287 -32.37 2.64 -12.33
CA SER A 287 -33.49 1.99 -12.98
C SER A 287 -34.77 2.52 -12.39
N ALA A 288 -35.28 3.61 -12.92
CA ALA A 288 -36.59 4.09 -12.48
C ALA A 288 -37.72 3.06 -12.72
N ASN A 289 -37.52 2.04 -13.58
CA ASN A 289 -38.58 1.08 -13.97
C ASN A 289 -38.10 -0.32 -14.39
N ASP A 290 -36.84 -0.71 -14.21
CA ASP A 290 -36.36 -2.02 -14.65
C ASP A 290 -35.97 -2.91 -13.47
N GLY A 291 -36.93 -3.72 -12.99
CA GLY A 291 -36.72 -4.70 -11.92
C GLY A 291 -35.80 -5.88 -12.29
N SER A 292 -35.18 -5.84 -13.47
CA SER A 292 -34.22 -6.86 -13.94
C SER A 292 -32.78 -6.60 -13.50
N LEU A 293 -32.46 -5.42 -12.91
CA LEU A 293 -31.11 -5.05 -12.51
C LEU A 293 -30.73 -5.66 -11.15
N GLU A 294 -29.46 -6.06 -11.03
CA GLU A 294 -28.90 -6.68 -9.81
C GLU A 294 -28.66 -5.68 -8.67
N TRP A 295 -28.94 -4.38 -8.85
CA TRP A 295 -28.75 -3.31 -7.88
C TRP A 295 -29.96 -2.40 -7.80
N ASP A 296 -30.11 -1.75 -6.65
CA ASP A 296 -31.13 -0.75 -6.38
C ASP A 296 -30.58 0.69 -6.53
N ASN A 297 -31.49 1.68 -6.48
CA ASN A 297 -31.10 3.09 -6.58
C ASN A 297 -30.24 3.55 -5.38
N LYS A 298 -30.39 2.93 -4.21
CA LYS A 298 -29.54 3.21 -3.05
C LYS A 298 -28.10 2.84 -3.35
N PHE A 299 -27.87 1.64 -3.91
CA PHE A 299 -26.52 1.20 -4.30
C PHE A 299 -25.88 2.15 -5.32
N VAL A 300 -26.65 2.66 -6.30
CA VAL A 300 -26.14 3.64 -7.28
C VAL A 300 -25.74 4.95 -6.62
N ASN A 301 -26.53 5.46 -5.68
CA ASN A 301 -26.24 6.68 -4.93
C ASN A 301 -25.02 6.50 -4.03
N ASP A 302 -24.91 5.37 -3.33
CA ASP A 302 -23.75 5.03 -2.50
C ASP A 302 -22.49 4.86 -3.34
N LEU A 303 -22.63 4.29 -4.55
CA LEU A 303 -21.53 4.16 -5.51
C LEU A 303 -21.06 5.53 -6.01
N GLU A 304 -21.96 6.44 -6.31
CA GLU A 304 -21.61 7.80 -6.74
C GLU A 304 -20.85 8.57 -5.65
N ARG A 305 -21.35 8.56 -4.41
CA ARG A 305 -20.68 9.16 -3.25
C ARG A 305 -19.28 8.58 -3.06
N THR A 306 -19.18 7.25 -3.09
CA THR A 306 -17.92 6.53 -2.98
C THR A 306 -16.95 6.89 -4.09
N PHE A 307 -17.44 6.99 -5.34
CA PHE A 307 -16.63 7.37 -6.49
C PHE A 307 -16.10 8.81 -6.37
N HIS A 308 -16.90 9.74 -5.83
CA HIS A 308 -16.46 11.10 -5.56
C HIS A 308 -15.32 11.15 -4.53
N ALA A 309 -15.41 10.37 -3.44
CA ALA A 309 -14.34 10.26 -2.46
C ALA A 309 -13.06 9.63 -3.07
N CYS A 310 -13.21 8.64 -3.95
CA CYS A 310 -12.08 7.99 -4.61
C CYS A 310 -11.28 8.89 -5.57
N LYS A 311 -11.80 10.07 -5.94
CA LYS A 311 -11.03 11.06 -6.75
C LYS A 311 -9.72 11.48 -6.06
N VAL A 312 -9.67 11.44 -4.74
CA VAL A 312 -8.46 11.68 -3.94
C VAL A 312 -7.33 10.71 -4.32
N PHE A 313 -7.67 9.49 -4.75
CA PHE A 313 -6.67 8.47 -5.10
C PHE A 313 -5.98 8.69 -6.46
N MET A 314 -6.45 9.62 -7.28
CA MET A 314 -5.88 9.84 -8.63
C MET A 314 -4.41 10.27 -8.62
N VAL A 315 -3.93 10.85 -7.53
CA VAL A 315 -2.53 11.30 -7.38
C VAL A 315 -1.62 10.20 -6.83
N TYR A 316 -2.18 9.20 -6.14
CA TYR A 316 -1.40 8.13 -5.51
C TYR A 316 -0.52 7.31 -6.46
N PRO A 317 -0.87 7.06 -7.74
CA PRO A 317 0.06 6.40 -8.66
C PRO A 317 1.41 7.09 -8.78
N VAL A 318 1.43 8.43 -8.81
CA VAL A 318 2.68 9.18 -8.83
C VAL A 318 3.44 9.02 -7.52
N TYR A 319 2.76 9.12 -6.38
CA TYR A 319 3.33 8.87 -5.06
C TYR A 319 4.00 7.49 -4.96
N TRP A 320 3.29 6.43 -5.39
CA TRP A 320 3.81 5.07 -5.35
C TRP A 320 4.97 4.84 -6.33
N ALA A 321 4.98 5.55 -7.45
CA ALA A 321 6.12 5.52 -8.38
C ALA A 321 7.42 6.00 -7.71
N LEU A 322 7.33 7.04 -6.84
CA LEU A 322 8.45 7.52 -6.04
C LEU A 322 8.78 6.54 -4.90
N TYR A 323 7.79 6.18 -4.09
CA TYR A 323 7.96 5.30 -2.94
C TYR A 323 8.70 3.99 -3.27
N ASN A 324 8.29 3.35 -4.37
CA ASN A 324 8.86 2.06 -4.76
C ASN A 324 10.35 2.12 -5.15
N ASN A 325 10.95 3.33 -5.39
CA ASN A 325 12.40 3.44 -5.66
C ASN A 325 13.27 2.92 -4.51
N MET A 326 12.72 2.86 -3.30
CA MET A 326 13.39 2.31 -2.12
C MET A 326 13.86 0.86 -2.35
N ASN A 327 13.11 0.08 -3.13
CA ASN A 327 13.34 -1.35 -3.35
C ASN A 327 14.20 -1.66 -4.59
N ASP A 328 14.47 -0.65 -5.44
CA ASP A 328 15.22 -0.84 -6.69
C ASP A 328 16.27 0.25 -6.95
N ASN A 329 15.88 1.46 -7.33
CA ASN A 329 16.85 2.49 -7.72
C ASN A 329 17.72 2.99 -6.54
N PHE A 330 17.21 2.99 -5.30
CA PHE A 330 18.05 3.30 -4.15
C PHE A 330 19.05 2.18 -3.87
N VAL A 331 18.68 0.93 -4.11
CA VAL A 331 19.62 -0.20 -4.06
C VAL A 331 20.68 -0.07 -5.15
N ASN A 332 20.30 0.33 -6.38
CA ASN A 332 21.24 0.63 -7.46
C ASN A 332 22.26 1.71 -7.08
N MET A 333 21.81 2.76 -6.38
CA MET A 333 22.71 3.81 -5.87
C MET A 333 23.61 3.26 -4.77
N ALA A 334 23.05 2.52 -3.79
CA ALA A 334 23.78 1.99 -2.63
C ALA A 334 24.88 0.99 -3.01
N ILE A 335 24.70 0.21 -4.08
CA ILE A 335 25.72 -0.72 -4.59
C ILE A 335 27.01 0.03 -4.94
N ASN A 336 26.92 1.23 -5.48
CA ASN A 336 28.05 2.05 -5.91
C ASN A 336 28.59 3.02 -4.84
N MET A 337 28.17 2.85 -3.56
CA MET A 337 28.60 3.69 -2.42
C MET A 337 29.53 2.92 -1.48
N THR A 338 30.45 3.65 -0.82
CA THR A 338 31.31 3.08 0.22
C THR A 338 30.48 2.65 1.43
N ARG A 339 30.65 1.41 1.87
CA ARG A 339 29.88 0.82 2.97
C ARG A 339 30.70 -0.12 3.84
N PRO A 340 30.32 -0.32 5.11
CA PRO A 340 30.89 -1.38 5.96
C PRO A 340 30.60 -2.76 5.37
N ALA A 341 31.51 -3.71 5.50
CA ALA A 341 31.39 -5.08 4.95
C ALA A 341 30.13 -5.83 5.45
N TRP A 342 29.69 -5.55 6.67
CA TRP A 342 28.50 -6.19 7.26
C TRP A 342 27.17 -5.62 6.73
N LEU A 343 27.17 -4.42 6.12
CA LEU A 343 25.94 -3.75 5.63
C LEU A 343 25.75 -4.01 4.15
N LYS A 344 24.60 -4.57 3.78
CA LYS A 344 24.21 -4.79 2.39
C LYS A 344 23.40 -3.60 1.84
N PRO A 345 23.53 -3.30 0.55
CA PRO A 345 22.84 -2.15 -0.06
C PRO A 345 21.34 -2.10 0.23
N GLU A 346 20.67 -3.24 0.11
CA GLU A 346 19.23 -3.39 0.30
C GLU A 346 18.78 -3.33 1.76
N GLN A 347 19.69 -3.55 2.72
CA GLN A 347 19.33 -3.54 4.15
C GLN A 347 18.89 -2.16 4.65
N LEU A 348 19.29 -1.08 4.00
CA LEU A 348 18.85 0.26 4.41
C LEU A 348 17.33 0.43 4.37
N SER A 349 16.62 -0.35 3.56
CA SER A 349 15.15 -0.29 3.50
C SER A 349 14.47 -0.69 4.82
N PHE A 350 15.14 -1.46 5.69
CA PHE A 350 14.59 -1.76 7.03
C PHE A 350 14.36 -0.49 7.86
N VAL A 351 15.12 0.58 7.60
CA VAL A 351 14.98 1.87 8.28
C VAL A 351 13.58 2.45 8.06
N ASN A 352 12.99 2.25 6.88
CA ASN A 352 11.62 2.66 6.62
C ASN A 352 10.64 2.01 7.61
N SER A 353 10.69 0.69 7.76
CA SER A 353 9.83 -0.04 8.71
C SER A 353 10.10 0.36 10.17
N ALA A 354 11.37 0.58 10.53
CA ALA A 354 11.74 1.04 11.87
C ALA A 354 11.19 2.45 12.16
N VAL A 355 11.28 3.36 11.19
CA VAL A 355 10.71 4.72 11.29
C VAL A 355 9.20 4.64 11.53
N ILE A 356 8.48 3.82 10.79
CA ILE A 356 7.03 3.68 10.95
C ILE A 356 6.69 3.21 12.37
N VAL A 357 7.36 2.16 12.86
CA VAL A 357 7.11 1.60 14.20
C VAL A 357 7.40 2.61 15.31
N ILE A 358 8.46 3.43 15.16
CA ILE A 358 8.87 4.41 16.16
C ILE A 358 8.02 5.68 16.07
N PHE A 359 7.78 6.19 14.86
CA PHE A 359 7.14 7.49 14.67
C PHE A 359 5.61 7.47 14.84
N ILE A 360 4.92 6.38 14.55
CA ILE A 360 3.46 6.31 14.76
C ILE A 360 3.10 6.61 16.22
N PRO A 361 3.67 5.95 17.24
CA PRO A 361 3.40 6.31 18.63
C PRO A 361 3.79 7.76 18.99
N ILE A 362 4.90 8.26 18.45
CA ILE A 362 5.34 9.65 18.69
C ILE A 362 4.30 10.64 18.12
N LEU A 363 3.80 10.39 16.92
CA LEU A 363 2.79 11.23 16.31
C LEU A 363 1.49 11.21 17.11
N ASP A 364 1.02 10.03 17.51
CA ASP A 364 -0.26 9.86 18.22
C ASP A 364 -0.22 10.39 19.66
N ILE A 365 0.87 10.16 20.38
CA ILE A 365 0.96 10.49 21.82
C ILE A 365 1.47 11.92 22.03
N ILE A 366 2.34 12.42 21.15
CA ILE A 366 3.04 13.69 21.35
C ILE A 366 2.61 14.73 20.32
N VAL A 367 2.82 14.47 19.02
CA VAL A 367 2.71 15.50 17.98
C VAL A 367 1.25 15.94 17.76
N PHE A 368 0.33 15.02 17.53
CA PHE A 368 -1.08 15.38 17.30
C PHE A 368 -1.75 16.02 18.52
N PRO A 369 -1.51 15.58 19.78
CA PRO A 369 -2.01 16.30 20.95
C PRO A 369 -1.43 17.71 21.10
N LEU A 370 -0.13 17.90 20.82
CA LEU A 370 0.49 19.23 20.86
C LEU A 370 -0.08 20.17 19.80
N LEU A 371 -0.24 19.69 18.57
CA LEU A 371 -0.85 20.46 17.49
C LEU A 371 -2.30 20.87 17.84
N ARG A 372 -3.09 19.95 18.41
CA ARG A 372 -4.43 20.26 18.88
C ARG A 372 -4.46 21.30 19.99
N LYS A 373 -3.54 21.25 20.95
CA LYS A 373 -3.38 22.27 21.99
C LYS A 373 -2.96 23.62 21.43
N ALA A 374 -2.18 23.64 20.35
CA ALA A 374 -1.78 24.85 19.63
C ALA A 374 -2.91 25.39 18.68
N GLY A 375 -4.09 24.77 18.65
CA GLY A 375 -5.22 25.19 17.83
C GLY A 375 -5.19 24.65 16.38
N PHE A 376 -4.18 23.85 16.01
CA PHE A 376 -4.08 23.27 14.67
C PHE A 376 -4.78 21.91 14.62
N ARG A 377 -5.84 21.80 13.81
CA ARG A 377 -6.50 20.54 13.48
C ARG A 377 -6.02 20.08 12.10
N LEU A 378 -5.23 19.02 12.05
CA LEU A 378 -4.80 18.40 10.80
C LEU A 378 -5.85 17.37 10.37
N GLY A 379 -6.70 17.75 9.42
CA GLY A 379 -7.61 16.81 8.77
C GLY A 379 -6.88 15.81 7.87
N PRO A 380 -7.57 14.77 7.39
CA PRO A 380 -6.95 13.71 6.59
C PRO A 380 -6.32 14.23 5.29
N ILE A 381 -6.94 15.19 4.61
CA ILE A 381 -6.42 15.74 3.36
C ILE A 381 -5.12 16.52 3.60
N ASN A 382 -5.07 17.35 4.65
CA ASN A 382 -3.85 18.08 5.00
C ASN A 382 -2.70 17.14 5.39
N ARG A 383 -2.98 16.02 6.07
CA ARG A 383 -1.98 14.98 6.35
C ARG A 383 -1.42 14.38 5.06
N ILE A 384 -2.28 14.06 4.09
CA ILE A 384 -1.85 13.54 2.78
C ILE A 384 -0.97 14.56 2.05
N ILE A 385 -1.33 15.86 2.05
CA ILE A 385 -0.53 16.93 1.45
C ILE A 385 0.86 17.01 2.09
N ILE A 386 0.94 16.91 3.42
CA ILE A 386 2.22 16.86 4.15
C ILE A 386 3.05 15.66 3.70
N GLY A 387 2.45 14.47 3.61
CA GLY A 387 3.12 13.27 3.14
C GLY A 387 3.68 13.42 1.72
N PHE A 388 2.89 13.96 0.79
CA PHE A 388 3.31 14.23 -0.59
C PHE A 388 4.44 15.28 -0.65
N SER A 389 4.39 16.29 0.21
CA SER A 389 5.45 17.31 0.30
C SER A 389 6.75 16.72 0.82
N ILE A 390 6.69 15.83 1.82
CA ILE A 390 7.87 15.16 2.38
C ILE A 390 8.54 14.26 1.34
N VAL A 391 7.78 13.46 0.57
CA VAL A 391 8.38 12.62 -0.47
C VAL A 391 8.95 13.46 -1.62
N THR A 392 8.34 14.59 -1.95
CA THR A 392 8.89 15.54 -2.93
C THR A 392 10.26 16.05 -2.46
N PHE A 393 10.35 16.50 -1.21
CA PHE A 393 11.61 16.94 -0.62
C PHE A 393 12.65 15.81 -0.57
N CYS A 394 12.23 14.59 -0.25
CA CYS A 394 13.10 13.42 -0.30
C CYS A 394 13.72 13.24 -1.69
N PHE A 395 12.95 13.36 -2.76
CA PHE A 395 13.46 13.18 -4.12
C PHE A 395 14.32 14.33 -4.61
N ILE A 396 14.12 15.55 -4.11
CA ILE A 396 15.07 16.65 -4.31
C ILE A 396 16.41 16.27 -3.66
N TYR A 397 16.38 15.81 -2.41
CA TYR A 397 17.57 15.35 -1.70
C TYR A 397 18.30 14.21 -2.43
N VAL A 398 17.55 13.19 -2.89
CA VAL A 398 18.11 12.04 -3.62
C VAL A 398 18.72 12.45 -4.95
N THR A 399 18.12 13.41 -5.65
CA THR A 399 18.68 13.99 -6.90
C THR A 399 20.04 14.61 -6.64
N VAL A 400 20.14 15.41 -5.58
CA VAL A 400 21.41 16.04 -5.18
C VAL A 400 22.43 14.99 -4.75
N LEU A 401 22.00 13.99 -3.98
CA LEU A 401 22.87 12.89 -3.54
C LEU A 401 23.44 12.11 -4.72
N GLN A 402 22.60 11.76 -5.71
CA GLN A 402 23.03 11.05 -6.93
C GLN A 402 24.02 11.90 -7.74
N HIS A 403 23.82 13.21 -7.81
CA HIS A 403 24.75 14.12 -8.46
C HIS A 403 26.13 14.11 -7.77
N PHE A 404 26.17 14.13 -6.44
CA PHE A 404 27.43 14.01 -5.70
C PHE A 404 28.08 12.64 -5.89
N LEU A 405 27.32 11.55 -5.94
CA LEU A 405 27.83 10.22 -6.24
C LEU A 405 28.52 10.18 -7.60
N TYR A 406 27.93 10.81 -8.62
CA TYR A 406 28.54 10.90 -9.96
C TYR A 406 29.77 11.81 -10.04
N LYS A 407 29.93 12.72 -9.09
CA LYS A 407 31.15 13.54 -8.98
C LYS A 407 32.24 12.92 -8.14
N SER A 408 31.94 11.85 -7.41
CA SER A 408 32.89 11.21 -6.50
C SER A 408 33.84 10.27 -7.25
N PRO A 409 35.15 10.26 -6.90
CA PRO A 409 36.11 9.30 -7.45
C PRO A 409 35.83 7.88 -6.91
N PRO A 410 36.45 6.81 -7.45
CA PRO A 410 37.34 6.83 -8.62
C PRO A 410 36.59 6.69 -9.96
N TYR A 411 35.31 6.27 -9.98
CA TYR A 411 34.60 5.93 -11.22
C TYR A 411 33.63 7.01 -11.71
N TYR A 412 33.48 8.09 -10.93
CA TYR A 412 32.64 9.24 -11.29
C TYR A 412 31.24 8.86 -11.73
N ASN A 413 30.84 9.22 -12.96
CA ASN A 413 29.53 8.95 -13.55
C ASN A 413 29.37 7.54 -14.14
N PHE A 414 30.35 6.66 -13.91
CA PHE A 414 30.36 5.26 -14.39
C PHE A 414 30.36 5.09 -15.93
N THR A 415 30.81 6.11 -16.66
CA THR A 415 30.88 6.08 -18.15
C THR A 415 32.26 5.65 -18.68
N GLY A 416 33.23 5.41 -17.79
CA GLY A 416 34.61 5.09 -18.18
C GLY A 416 35.49 6.29 -18.46
N PHE A 417 35.04 7.51 -18.11
CA PHE A 417 35.81 8.75 -18.22
C PHE A 417 35.78 9.54 -16.92
N ASN A 418 36.93 10.17 -16.58
CA ASN A 418 37.01 11.13 -15.49
C ASN A 418 36.49 12.52 -15.92
N PRO A 419 36.34 13.50 -15.01
CA PRO A 419 35.90 14.86 -15.34
C PRO A 419 36.84 15.61 -16.33
N GLN A 420 38.10 15.18 -16.46
CA GLN A 420 39.11 15.72 -17.38
C GLN A 420 39.05 15.08 -18.77
N GLY A 421 38.14 14.08 -18.95
CA GLY A 421 37.98 13.37 -20.23
C GLY A 421 38.96 12.21 -20.44
N GLU A 422 39.76 11.86 -19.43
CA GLU A 422 40.67 10.73 -19.49
C GLU A 422 39.95 9.41 -19.25
N ARG A 423 40.36 8.36 -19.97
CA ARG A 423 39.75 7.04 -19.85
C ARG A 423 40.17 6.34 -18.56
N ILE A 424 39.18 5.90 -17.80
CA ILE A 424 39.36 5.08 -16.58
C ILE A 424 38.81 3.68 -16.84
N SER A 425 39.49 2.67 -16.28
CA SER A 425 39.03 1.28 -16.35
C SER A 425 37.91 1.05 -15.31
N ILE A 426 36.75 0.62 -15.77
CA ILE A 426 35.63 0.23 -14.90
C ILE A 426 35.67 -1.29 -14.71
N PRO A 427 35.59 -1.81 -13.46
CA PRO A 427 35.47 -3.22 -13.20
C PRO A 427 34.27 -3.85 -13.91
N ALA A 428 34.41 -5.11 -14.33
CA ALA A 428 33.35 -5.85 -15.01
C ALA A 428 32.16 -6.15 -14.07
N LEU A 429 32.44 -6.33 -12.77
CA LEU A 429 31.42 -6.57 -11.75
C LEU A 429 30.95 -5.24 -11.18
N ILE A 430 29.64 -5.01 -11.22
CA ILE A 430 29.01 -3.78 -10.71
C ILE A 430 29.25 -3.58 -9.20
N THR A 431 29.45 -4.65 -8.45
CA THR A 431 29.74 -4.64 -7.00
C THR A 431 31.10 -4.03 -6.65
N ASP A 432 32.02 -3.99 -7.62
CA ASP A 432 33.38 -3.47 -7.46
C ASP A 432 33.51 -2.02 -7.92
N VAL A 433 32.44 -1.48 -8.50
CA VAL A 433 32.35 -0.09 -8.96
C VAL A 433 31.85 0.78 -7.81
N ILE A 434 32.73 1.12 -6.88
CA ILE A 434 32.40 1.88 -5.66
C ILE A 434 33.08 3.24 -5.69
N ASN A 435 32.27 4.31 -5.58
CA ASN A 435 32.75 5.68 -5.43
C ASN A 435 32.88 6.06 -3.94
N ASP A 436 33.74 7.05 -3.70
CA ASP A 436 34.02 7.54 -2.34
C ASP A 436 32.91 8.47 -1.83
N LEU A 437 31.73 7.87 -1.64
CA LEU A 437 30.59 8.48 -0.97
C LEU A 437 29.94 7.45 -0.03
N SER A 438 29.79 7.80 1.22
CA SER A 438 29.29 6.88 2.23
C SER A 438 27.83 6.54 2.05
N ILE A 439 27.45 5.25 2.17
CA ILE A 439 26.06 4.75 2.11
C ILE A 439 25.16 5.40 3.18
N TRP A 440 25.74 5.85 4.31
CA TRP A 440 24.98 6.53 5.37
C TRP A 440 24.33 7.83 4.91
N THR A 441 24.83 8.44 3.83
CA THR A 441 24.17 9.60 3.20
C THR A 441 22.82 9.27 2.56
N GLN A 442 22.47 7.99 2.36
CA GLN A 442 21.11 7.60 1.94
C GLN A 442 20.12 7.52 3.12
N LEU A 443 20.58 7.45 4.36
CA LEU A 443 19.73 7.28 5.54
C LEU A 443 18.60 8.31 5.63
N PRO A 444 18.84 9.63 5.40
CA PRO A 444 17.78 10.63 5.41
C PRO A 444 16.66 10.33 4.40
N ALA A 445 16.98 9.76 3.23
CA ALA A 445 15.97 9.43 2.22
C ALA A 445 15.00 8.35 2.72
N TYR A 446 15.51 7.28 3.34
CA TYR A 446 14.66 6.22 3.91
C TYR A 446 13.81 6.72 5.09
N ILE A 447 14.37 7.61 5.93
CA ILE A 447 13.62 8.26 7.03
C ILE A 447 12.50 9.12 6.48
N LEU A 448 12.79 9.97 5.48
CA LEU A 448 11.78 10.84 4.86
C LEU A 448 10.66 10.04 4.17
N ILE A 449 11.00 8.95 3.48
CA ILE A 449 9.99 8.05 2.89
C ILE A 449 9.12 7.44 3.98
N GLY A 450 9.71 6.95 5.09
CA GLY A 450 8.95 6.36 6.20
C GLY A 450 7.97 7.36 6.84
N ILE A 451 8.42 8.58 7.09
CA ILE A 451 7.55 9.65 7.61
C ILE A 451 6.46 9.99 6.59
N SER A 452 6.82 10.14 5.31
CA SER A 452 5.85 10.38 4.24
C SER A 452 4.79 9.28 4.16
N GLU A 453 5.17 8.02 4.35
CA GLU A 453 4.25 6.87 4.31
C GLU A 453 3.20 6.94 5.42
N ILE A 454 3.58 7.31 6.63
CA ILE A 454 2.63 7.49 7.74
C ILE A 454 1.59 8.56 7.39
N PHE A 455 2.04 9.70 6.84
CA PHE A 455 1.15 10.81 6.50
C PHE A 455 0.31 10.56 5.24
N ALA A 456 0.87 9.97 4.19
CA ALA A 456 0.16 9.76 2.94
C ALA A 456 -0.56 8.40 2.90
N SER A 457 0.16 7.29 3.07
CA SER A 457 -0.38 5.94 2.85
C SER A 457 -1.37 5.53 3.94
N ALA A 458 -0.97 5.64 5.22
CA ALA A 458 -1.84 5.25 6.33
C ALA A 458 -3.11 6.13 6.39
N THR A 459 -2.93 7.45 6.22
CA THR A 459 -4.08 8.38 6.19
C THR A 459 -4.95 8.18 4.96
N GLY A 460 -4.37 7.89 3.80
CA GLY A 460 -5.12 7.60 2.58
C GLY A 460 -5.97 6.34 2.71
N LEU A 461 -5.44 5.31 3.37
CA LEU A 461 -6.16 4.08 3.67
C LEU A 461 -7.30 4.32 4.66
N GLU A 462 -7.07 5.10 5.72
CA GLU A 462 -8.08 5.51 6.68
C GLU A 462 -9.19 6.31 5.98
N PHE A 463 -8.83 7.29 5.16
CA PHE A 463 -9.77 8.09 4.39
C PHE A 463 -10.61 7.21 3.45
N ALA A 464 -9.98 6.27 2.74
CA ALA A 464 -10.65 5.30 1.89
C ALA A 464 -11.73 4.52 2.63
N PHE A 465 -11.37 4.01 3.82
CA PHE A 465 -12.26 3.18 4.61
C PHE A 465 -13.43 3.97 5.21
N ARG A 466 -13.20 5.20 5.66
CA ARG A 466 -14.24 6.08 6.24
C ARG A 466 -15.21 6.63 5.20
N SER A 467 -14.71 6.95 4.01
CA SER A 467 -15.51 7.57 2.93
C SER A 467 -16.37 6.57 2.17
N ALA A 468 -16.18 5.28 2.37
CA ALA A 468 -16.89 4.23 1.66
C ALA A 468 -18.17 3.81 2.39
N ALA A 469 -19.26 3.66 1.65
CA ALA A 469 -20.46 2.99 2.16
C ALA A 469 -20.11 1.57 2.65
N PRO A 470 -20.79 1.03 3.70
CA PRO A 470 -20.43 -0.25 4.31
C PRO A 470 -20.29 -1.41 3.32
N GLU A 471 -21.12 -1.43 2.28
CA GLU A 471 -21.13 -2.46 1.23
C GLU A 471 -19.98 -2.28 0.22
N LEU A 472 -19.48 -1.06 0.02
CA LEU A 472 -18.46 -0.70 -0.95
C LEU A 472 -17.04 -0.61 -0.39
N LYS A 473 -16.84 -0.87 0.92
CA LYS A 473 -15.52 -0.78 1.58
C LYS A 473 -14.45 -1.64 0.88
N SER A 474 -14.80 -2.86 0.48
CA SER A 474 -13.87 -3.75 -0.24
C SER A 474 -13.48 -3.19 -1.61
N VAL A 475 -14.42 -2.54 -2.31
CA VAL A 475 -14.19 -1.90 -3.61
C VAL A 475 -13.19 -0.74 -3.47
N VAL A 476 -13.41 0.13 -2.48
CA VAL A 476 -12.54 1.29 -2.24
C VAL A 476 -11.14 0.87 -1.82
N MET A 477 -11.03 -0.15 -0.95
CA MET A 477 -9.75 -0.72 -0.55
C MET A 477 -9.01 -1.33 -1.73
N SER A 478 -9.70 -2.06 -2.59
CA SER A 478 -9.12 -2.62 -3.83
C SER A 478 -8.65 -1.51 -4.78
N LEU A 479 -9.42 -0.44 -4.92
CA LEU A 479 -9.05 0.71 -5.73
C LEU A 479 -7.80 1.42 -5.17
N PHE A 480 -7.72 1.62 -3.85
CA PHE A 480 -6.54 2.18 -3.20
C PHE A 480 -5.30 1.32 -3.45
N LEU A 481 -5.39 0.00 -3.29
CA LEU A 481 -4.29 -0.93 -3.59
C LEU A 481 -3.91 -0.91 -5.07
N ALA A 482 -4.89 -0.78 -5.98
CA ALA A 482 -4.64 -0.67 -7.42
C ALA A 482 -3.83 0.59 -7.78
N THR A 483 -3.91 1.67 -7.00
CA THR A 483 -3.05 2.85 -7.24
C THR A 483 -1.57 2.53 -7.13
N ASN A 484 -1.16 1.57 -6.28
CA ASN A 484 0.22 1.11 -6.20
C ASN A 484 0.62 0.31 -7.45
N ALA A 485 -0.30 -0.50 -8.00
CA ALA A 485 -0.06 -1.17 -9.29
C ALA A 485 0.21 -0.14 -10.39
N PHE A 486 -0.62 0.90 -10.51
CA PHE A 486 -0.39 1.96 -11.49
C PHE A 486 0.90 2.75 -11.23
N GLY A 487 1.27 2.98 -9.97
CA GLY A 487 2.56 3.57 -9.61
C GLY A 487 3.74 2.71 -10.06
N SER A 488 3.64 1.40 -9.89
CA SER A 488 4.64 0.45 -10.35
C SER A 488 4.74 0.43 -11.88
N LEU A 489 3.61 0.56 -12.59
CA LEU A 489 3.58 0.68 -14.05
C LEU A 489 4.30 1.95 -14.53
N ILE A 490 4.07 3.11 -13.88
CA ILE A 490 4.82 4.35 -14.15
C ILE A 490 6.32 4.11 -13.93
N GLY A 491 6.69 3.48 -12.81
CA GLY A 491 8.08 3.16 -12.51
C GLY A 491 8.72 2.21 -13.52
N MET A 492 7.96 1.25 -14.05
CA MET A 492 8.42 0.34 -15.12
C MET A 492 8.72 1.08 -16.42
N ILE A 493 7.88 2.05 -16.79
CA ILE A 493 8.13 2.91 -17.95
C ILE A 493 9.40 3.74 -17.72
N LEU A 494 9.58 4.32 -16.54
CA LEU A 494 10.77 5.11 -16.20
C LEU A 494 12.05 4.27 -16.11
N ALA A 495 11.94 2.95 -15.93
CA ALA A 495 13.08 2.03 -15.87
C ALA A 495 13.94 2.04 -17.15
N ILE A 496 13.36 2.42 -18.29
CA ILE A 496 14.09 2.58 -19.56
C ILE A 496 15.27 3.56 -19.40
N TRP A 497 15.07 4.61 -18.59
CA TRP A 497 16.09 5.63 -18.31
C TRP A 497 16.86 5.36 -17.01
N SER A 498 16.50 4.32 -16.23
CA SER A 498 17.15 3.97 -14.96
C SER A 498 18.49 3.24 -15.15
N ASN A 499 19.39 3.84 -15.90
CA ASN A 499 20.76 3.41 -16.12
C ASN A 499 21.72 4.60 -15.97
N ASP A 500 22.98 4.32 -15.61
CA ASP A 500 24.01 5.37 -15.53
C ASP A 500 24.28 5.95 -16.94
N PRO A 501 24.49 7.26 -17.05
CA PRO A 501 24.52 8.29 -16.00
C PRO A 501 23.17 9.02 -15.74
N ASN A 502 22.02 8.43 -16.09
CA ASN A 502 20.75 9.14 -16.21
C ASN A 502 19.95 9.24 -14.88
N PHE A 503 20.37 8.60 -13.79
CA PHE A 503 19.60 8.57 -12.55
C PHE A 503 19.29 9.96 -11.98
N VAL A 504 20.18 10.95 -12.13
CA VAL A 504 19.92 12.33 -11.69
C VAL A 504 18.66 12.88 -12.38
N TYR A 505 18.53 12.66 -13.68
CA TYR A 505 17.37 13.12 -14.46
C TYR A 505 16.08 12.36 -14.07
N VAL A 506 16.20 11.05 -13.82
CA VAL A 506 15.06 10.21 -13.38
C VAL A 506 14.52 10.70 -12.04
N TYR A 507 15.38 10.92 -11.06
CA TYR A 507 14.98 11.42 -9.74
C TYR A 507 14.45 12.86 -9.80
N ALA A 508 15.09 13.74 -10.58
CA ALA A 508 14.63 15.10 -10.79
C ALA A 508 13.23 15.15 -11.43
N ALA A 509 13.00 14.35 -12.49
CA ALA A 509 11.70 14.25 -13.14
C ALA A 509 10.60 13.77 -12.18
N GLN A 510 10.91 12.77 -11.35
CA GLN A 510 9.98 12.27 -10.32
C GLN A 510 9.70 13.34 -9.26
N ALA A 511 10.71 14.08 -8.78
CA ALA A 511 10.54 15.18 -7.83
C ALA A 511 9.63 16.28 -8.39
N VAL A 512 9.86 16.70 -9.64
CA VAL A 512 9.05 17.73 -10.32
C VAL A 512 7.61 17.24 -10.51
N ALA A 513 7.43 16.00 -10.97
CA ALA A 513 6.10 15.42 -11.16
C ALA A 513 5.32 15.40 -9.83
N MET A 514 5.94 14.94 -8.74
CA MET A 514 5.28 14.90 -7.44
C MET A 514 4.99 16.29 -6.88
N PHE A 515 5.89 17.25 -7.08
CA PHE A 515 5.67 18.64 -6.69
C PHE A 515 4.43 19.24 -7.36
N ILE A 516 4.32 19.08 -8.69
CA ILE A 516 3.16 19.54 -9.46
C ILE A 516 1.89 18.85 -8.96
N MET A 517 1.93 17.53 -8.77
CA MET A 517 0.77 16.76 -8.30
C MET A 517 0.38 17.13 -6.87
N THR A 518 1.33 17.48 -6.01
CA THR A 518 1.04 17.97 -4.65
C THR A 518 0.30 19.30 -4.68
N ILE A 519 0.73 20.23 -5.54
CA ILE A 519 0.04 21.54 -5.71
C ILE A 519 -1.37 21.32 -6.26
N LEU A 520 -1.53 20.52 -7.31
CA LEU A 520 -2.84 20.21 -7.89
C LEU A 520 -3.78 19.54 -6.88
N PHE A 521 -3.25 18.62 -6.08
CA PHE A 521 -3.98 17.95 -5.03
C PHE A 521 -4.43 18.94 -3.95
N ALA A 522 -3.53 19.78 -3.46
CA ALA A 522 -3.84 20.80 -2.47
C ALA A 522 -4.89 21.78 -3.00
N TRP A 523 -4.72 22.28 -4.23
CA TRP A 523 -5.67 23.19 -4.85
C TRP A 523 -7.07 22.58 -4.97
N LYS A 524 -7.16 21.30 -5.34
CA LYS A 524 -8.45 20.66 -5.62
C LYS A 524 -9.14 20.12 -4.38
N PHE A 525 -8.41 19.63 -3.38
CA PHE A 525 -8.97 18.82 -2.28
C PHE A 525 -8.79 19.43 -0.89
N ALA A 526 -7.96 20.48 -0.70
CA ALA A 526 -7.71 21.04 0.64
C ALA A 526 -8.99 21.54 1.34
N HIS A 527 -9.99 21.98 0.56
CA HIS A 527 -11.28 22.44 1.08
C HIS A 527 -12.08 21.34 1.77
N LEU A 528 -11.85 20.04 1.45
CA LEU A 528 -12.57 18.93 2.04
C LEU A 528 -12.29 18.77 3.55
N ASP A 529 -11.12 19.18 4.04
CA ASP A 529 -10.82 19.17 5.47
C ASP A 529 -11.66 20.16 6.30
N ASN A 530 -12.29 21.14 5.65
CA ASN A 530 -13.18 22.08 6.31
C ASN A 530 -14.63 21.54 6.39
N ILE A 531 -14.93 20.49 5.64
CA ILE A 531 -16.28 19.89 5.56
C ILE A 531 -16.37 18.64 6.45
N ILE A 532 -15.23 17.96 6.68
CA ILE A 532 -15.08 16.78 7.54
C ILE A 532 -14.67 17.19 8.96
#